data_ba0e2aec3c7a72f16bf6c09f3bc336ca
#
_entry.id   ba0e2aec3c7a72f16bf6c09f3bc336ca
#
_cell.length_a   1.000
_cell.length_b   1.000
_cell.length_c   1.000
_cell.angle_alpha   90.00
_cell.angle_beta   90.00
_cell.angle_gamma   90.00
#
_symmetry.space_group_name_H-M   'P 1'
#
loop_
_entity.id
_entity.type
_entity.pdbx_description
1 polymer ?
#
loop_
_entity_poly.entity_id
_entity_poly.type
_entity_poly.pdbx_seq_one_letter_code
_entity_poly.pdbx_strand_id
1 'polypeptide(L)'
;MELREVFADEIIEVAKLYNELAYYIQKETQDVYWDFEDLSLENISSHLSSYIGHPERKIFIAKDNEILIGFIVGEIIKCHLPISSIKDIGYISAAFVLPLYRGKGIMKRLESLQTEFFRQEGLNFMELNFVSQNLLAKKSWEGLGYKTFREQARKEI
;
A
#
# COMPACT_ATOMS: atom_id res chain seq x y z
N MET A 1 -6.83 9.83 17.80
CA MET A 1 -6.37 9.16 16.56
C MET A 1 -7.58 8.83 15.68
N GLU A 2 -7.56 9.30 14.46
CA GLU A 2 -8.62 9.13 13.46
C GLU A 2 -8.13 8.22 12.33
N LEU A 3 -8.97 7.26 11.92
CA LEU A 3 -8.71 6.41 10.75
C LEU A 3 -9.96 6.44 9.85
N ARG A 4 -9.78 6.79 8.59
CA ARG A 4 -10.86 6.92 7.60
C ARG A 4 -10.33 6.97 6.18
N GLU A 5 -11.25 7.01 5.22
CA GLU A 5 -10.92 7.32 3.84
C GLU A 5 -10.36 8.75 3.72
N VAL A 6 -9.40 8.93 2.83
CA VAL A 6 -8.74 10.21 2.58
C VAL A 6 -9.68 11.22 1.91
N PHE A 7 -9.54 12.49 2.21
CA PHE A 7 -10.18 13.57 1.47
C PHE A 7 -9.25 14.11 0.37
N ALA A 8 -9.84 14.74 -0.64
CA ALA A 8 -9.09 15.22 -1.80
C ALA A 8 -7.98 16.25 -1.43
N ASP A 9 -8.22 17.10 -0.46
CA ASP A 9 -7.27 18.11 0.02
C ASP A 9 -6.12 17.55 0.85
N GLU A 10 -6.18 16.27 1.22
CA GLU A 10 -5.14 15.58 2.00
C GLU A 10 -4.17 14.77 1.12
N ILE A 11 -4.43 14.67 -0.17
CA ILE A 11 -3.63 13.84 -1.09
C ILE A 11 -2.16 14.26 -1.11
N ILE A 12 -1.87 15.55 -1.02
CA ILE A 12 -0.48 16.03 -1.00
C ILE A 12 0.29 15.53 0.23
N GLU A 13 -0.37 15.40 1.37
CA GLU A 13 0.25 14.84 2.58
C GLU A 13 0.51 13.34 2.43
N VAL A 14 -0.43 12.61 1.83
CA VAL A 14 -0.24 11.19 1.50
C VAL A 14 0.94 11.03 0.52
N ALA A 15 1.03 11.89 -0.49
CA ALA A 15 2.13 11.87 -1.46
C ALA A 15 3.49 12.08 -0.79
N LYS A 16 3.58 12.92 0.22
CA LYS A 16 4.82 13.10 1.00
C LYS A 16 5.22 11.82 1.74
N LEU A 17 4.26 11.15 2.39
CA LEU A 17 4.54 9.87 3.06
C LEU A 17 4.85 8.75 2.05
N TYR A 18 4.22 8.76 0.89
CA TYR A 18 4.54 7.83 -0.20
C TYR A 18 5.99 8.02 -0.68
N ASN A 19 6.41 9.26 -0.81
CA ASN A 19 7.80 9.60 -1.14
C ASN A 19 8.77 9.04 -0.10
N GLU A 20 8.48 9.21 1.19
CA GLU A 20 9.28 8.61 2.27
C GLU A 20 9.36 7.09 2.18
N LEU A 21 8.24 6.43 1.89
CA LEU A 21 8.18 4.98 1.67
C LEU A 21 9.08 4.56 0.51
N ALA A 22 9.02 5.24 -0.62
CA ALA A 22 9.81 4.91 -1.80
C ALA A 22 11.32 5.04 -1.53
N TYR A 23 11.75 6.13 -0.89
CA TYR A 23 13.16 6.29 -0.49
C TYR A 23 13.60 5.25 0.55
N TYR A 24 12.73 4.89 1.48
CA TYR A 24 12.99 3.81 2.43
C TYR A 24 13.27 2.48 1.70
N ILE A 25 12.40 2.10 0.76
CA ILE A 25 12.57 0.85 -0.01
C ILE A 25 13.86 0.90 -0.83
N GLN A 26 14.14 2.01 -1.50
CA GLN A 26 15.38 2.20 -2.27
C GLN A 26 16.61 1.98 -1.38
N LYS A 27 16.66 2.62 -0.23
CA LYS A 27 17.79 2.54 0.71
C LYS A 27 17.97 1.14 1.29
N GLU A 28 16.88 0.52 1.74
CA GLU A 28 16.93 -0.78 2.41
C GLU A 28 17.19 -1.94 1.48
N THR A 29 16.67 -1.87 0.26
CA THR A 29 16.76 -3.00 -0.68
C THR A 29 17.84 -2.84 -1.72
N GLN A 30 18.18 -1.61 -2.11
CA GLN A 30 19.06 -1.28 -3.24
C GLN A 30 18.68 -2.04 -4.53
N ASP A 31 17.40 -2.35 -4.67
CA ASP A 31 16.88 -3.03 -5.83
C ASP A 31 16.94 -2.13 -7.07
N VAL A 32 17.39 -2.66 -8.19
CA VAL A 32 17.64 -1.88 -9.41
C VAL A 32 16.41 -1.20 -9.99
N TYR A 33 15.20 -1.73 -9.74
CA TYR A 33 13.96 -1.09 -10.18
C TYR A 33 13.57 0.12 -9.31
N TRP A 34 14.15 0.22 -8.11
CA TRP A 34 13.97 1.36 -7.21
C TRP A 34 15.07 2.40 -7.38
N ASP A 35 15.82 2.32 -8.46
CA ASP A 35 16.83 3.33 -8.84
C ASP A 35 16.11 4.52 -9.48
N PHE A 36 15.91 5.57 -8.70
CA PHE A 36 15.35 6.85 -9.13
C PHE A 36 16.11 7.99 -8.46
N GLU A 37 16.26 9.12 -9.16
CA GLU A 37 16.97 10.28 -8.64
C GLU A 37 16.06 11.16 -7.78
N ASP A 38 14.86 11.41 -8.27
CA ASP A 38 13.88 12.26 -7.58
C ASP A 38 12.45 11.79 -7.86
N LEU A 39 11.61 11.86 -6.83
CA LEU A 39 10.18 11.58 -6.94
C LEU A 39 9.39 12.87 -6.89
N SER A 40 8.77 13.22 -8.01
CA SER A 40 7.89 14.37 -8.12
C SER A 40 6.64 14.19 -7.25
N LEU A 41 6.45 15.06 -6.26
CA LEU A 41 5.21 15.09 -5.47
C LEU A 41 3.98 15.37 -6.34
N GLU A 42 4.14 16.16 -7.40
CA GLU A 42 3.07 16.44 -8.36
C GLU A 42 2.61 15.16 -9.07
N ASN A 43 3.53 14.34 -9.57
CA ASN A 43 3.20 13.08 -10.23
C ASN A 43 2.56 12.08 -9.26
N ILE A 44 3.09 11.96 -8.05
CA ILE A 44 2.51 11.09 -7.03
C ILE A 44 1.11 11.56 -6.66
N SER A 45 0.92 12.85 -6.40
CA SER A 45 -0.38 13.43 -6.07
C SER A 45 -1.39 13.25 -7.19
N SER A 46 -0.99 13.43 -8.45
CA SER A 46 -1.84 13.22 -9.61
C SER A 46 -2.31 11.77 -9.69
N HIS A 47 -1.40 10.82 -9.50
CA HIS A 47 -1.74 9.39 -9.47
C HIS A 47 -2.72 9.06 -8.33
N LEU A 48 -2.42 9.50 -7.11
CA LEU A 48 -3.26 9.22 -5.94
C LEU A 48 -4.63 9.91 -6.02
N SER A 49 -4.70 11.09 -6.64
CA SER A 49 -5.96 11.80 -6.84
C SER A 49 -6.98 11.00 -7.67
N SER A 50 -6.51 10.11 -8.55
CA SER A 50 -7.37 9.23 -9.33
C SER A 50 -8.14 8.22 -8.49
N TYR A 51 -7.78 8.05 -7.22
CA TYR A 51 -8.47 7.15 -6.27
C TYR A 51 -9.69 7.81 -5.63
N ILE A 52 -9.75 9.14 -5.61
CA ILE A 52 -10.85 9.89 -4.96
C ILE A 52 -12.15 9.62 -5.72
N GLY A 53 -13.16 9.12 -5.01
CA GLY A 53 -14.47 8.79 -5.59
C GLY A 53 -14.48 7.60 -6.54
N HIS A 54 -13.36 6.90 -6.69
CA HIS A 54 -13.30 5.74 -7.58
C HIS A 54 -13.97 4.51 -6.92
N PRO A 55 -14.83 3.77 -7.65
CA PRO A 55 -15.59 2.65 -7.05
C PRO A 55 -14.70 1.45 -6.67
N GLU A 56 -13.56 1.27 -7.33
CA GLU A 56 -12.68 0.11 -7.15
C GLU A 56 -11.33 0.45 -6.49
N ARG A 57 -11.14 1.70 -6.04
CA ARG A 57 -9.89 2.18 -5.45
C ARG A 57 -10.13 2.94 -4.17
N LYS A 58 -9.33 2.68 -3.16
CA LYS A 58 -9.44 3.36 -1.85
C LYS A 58 -8.08 3.70 -1.27
N ILE A 59 -8.03 4.86 -0.63
CA ILE A 59 -6.91 5.25 0.23
C ILE A 59 -7.49 5.49 1.61
N PHE A 60 -6.99 4.76 2.61
CA PHE A 60 -7.30 5.03 4.00
C PHE A 60 -6.09 5.65 4.69
N ILE A 61 -6.36 6.55 5.60
CA ILE A 61 -5.34 7.30 6.35
C ILE A 61 -5.52 7.15 7.86
N ALA A 62 -4.42 7.35 8.57
CA ALA A 62 -4.41 7.51 10.01
C ALA A 62 -3.85 8.90 10.35
N LYS A 63 -4.57 9.63 11.19
CA LYS A 63 -4.15 10.94 11.71
C LYS A 63 -4.07 10.90 13.24
N ASP A 64 -3.05 11.55 13.78
CA ASP A 64 -2.94 11.86 15.19
C ASP A 64 -3.04 13.37 15.34
N ASN A 65 -4.17 13.84 15.88
CA ASN A 65 -4.58 15.24 15.78
C ASN A 65 -4.62 15.65 14.29
N GLU A 66 -3.90 16.73 13.91
CA GLU A 66 -3.84 17.20 12.51
C GLU A 66 -2.72 16.58 11.69
N ILE A 67 -1.92 15.67 12.27
CA ILE A 67 -0.75 15.08 11.60
C ILE A 67 -1.15 13.76 10.95
N LEU A 68 -0.92 13.63 9.64
CA LEU A 68 -1.06 12.38 8.92
C LEU A 68 0.14 11.48 9.26
N ILE A 69 -0.12 10.33 9.88
CA ILE A 69 0.90 9.43 10.43
C ILE A 69 1.01 8.09 9.71
N GLY A 70 0.08 7.81 8.81
CA GLY A 70 0.11 6.58 8.03
C GLY A 70 -0.98 6.53 6.98
N PHE A 71 -0.80 5.65 6.00
CA PHE A 71 -1.76 5.42 4.93
C PHE A 71 -1.69 3.99 4.40
N ILE A 72 -2.73 3.58 3.71
CA ILE A 72 -2.79 2.36 2.91
C ILE A 72 -3.55 2.64 1.61
N VAL A 73 -3.03 2.14 0.50
CA VAL A 73 -3.61 2.27 -0.85
C VAL A 73 -3.99 0.90 -1.34
N GLY A 74 -5.21 0.73 -1.77
CA GLY A 74 -5.70 -0.52 -2.32
C GLY A 74 -6.63 -0.34 -3.51
N GLU A 75 -6.66 -1.34 -4.36
CA GLU A 75 -7.50 -1.37 -5.55
C GLU A 75 -7.93 -2.80 -5.90
N ILE A 76 -9.03 -2.91 -6.63
CA ILE A 76 -9.49 -4.18 -7.17
C ILE A 76 -8.78 -4.41 -8.50
N ILE A 77 -8.11 -5.54 -8.64
CA ILE A 77 -7.42 -5.92 -9.87
C ILE A 77 -7.84 -7.32 -10.34
N LYS A 78 -7.49 -7.65 -11.57
CA LYS A 78 -7.69 -8.99 -12.09
C LYS A 78 -6.70 -9.97 -11.45
N CYS A 79 -7.17 -11.19 -11.19
CA CYS A 79 -6.28 -12.28 -10.81
C CYS A 79 -5.19 -12.47 -11.87
N HIS A 80 -3.95 -12.71 -11.42
CA HIS A 80 -2.80 -12.89 -12.32
C HIS A 80 -2.93 -14.10 -13.25
N LEU A 81 -3.81 -15.04 -12.92
CA LEU A 81 -4.03 -16.27 -13.70
C LEU A 81 -5.38 -16.17 -14.43
N PRO A 82 -5.41 -15.86 -15.74
CA PRO A 82 -6.66 -15.60 -16.47
C PRO A 82 -7.63 -16.79 -16.50
N ILE A 83 -7.12 -18.01 -16.40
CA ILE A 83 -7.94 -19.24 -16.39
C ILE A 83 -8.56 -19.54 -15.02
N SER A 84 -8.19 -18.80 -13.97
CA SER A 84 -8.75 -19.00 -12.63
C SER A 84 -10.26 -18.73 -12.59
N SER A 85 -10.99 -19.45 -11.76
CA SER A 85 -12.35 -19.10 -11.39
C SER A 85 -12.42 -17.84 -10.51
N ILE A 86 -11.34 -17.50 -9.84
CA ILE A 86 -11.17 -16.23 -9.11
C ILE A 86 -10.81 -15.16 -10.12
N LYS A 87 -11.73 -14.23 -10.41
CA LYS A 87 -11.52 -13.21 -11.45
C LYS A 87 -10.90 -11.92 -10.91
N ASP A 88 -11.39 -11.45 -9.79
CA ASP A 88 -10.96 -10.20 -9.17
C ASP A 88 -10.41 -10.46 -7.77
N ILE A 89 -9.38 -9.73 -7.41
CA ILE A 89 -8.78 -9.74 -6.08
C ILE A 89 -8.55 -8.33 -5.58
N GLY A 90 -8.49 -8.15 -4.28
CA GLY A 90 -8.01 -6.91 -3.68
C GLY A 90 -6.49 -6.86 -3.72
N TYR A 91 -5.94 -5.69 -4.02
CA TYR A 91 -4.51 -5.51 -4.09
C TYR A 91 -4.09 -4.27 -3.29
N ILE A 92 -3.15 -4.46 -2.37
CA ILE A 92 -2.53 -3.36 -1.62
C ILE A 92 -1.27 -2.94 -2.39
N SER A 93 -1.28 -1.73 -2.93
CA SER A 93 -0.17 -1.21 -3.74
C SER A 93 0.85 -0.42 -2.93
N ALA A 94 0.44 0.18 -1.80
CA ALA A 94 1.33 0.91 -0.92
C ALA A 94 0.75 0.97 0.49
N ALA A 95 1.62 0.95 1.50
CA ALA A 95 1.24 1.17 2.88
C ALA A 95 2.45 1.66 3.68
N PHE A 96 2.23 2.62 4.56
CA PHE A 96 3.30 3.20 5.36
C PHE A 96 2.76 3.77 6.67
N VAL A 97 3.54 3.64 7.72
CA VAL A 97 3.32 4.30 9.00
C VAL A 97 4.64 4.94 9.43
N LEU A 98 4.57 6.19 9.83
CA LEU A 98 5.73 6.93 10.32
C LEU A 98 6.46 6.14 11.42
N PRO A 99 7.79 6.08 11.40
CA PRO A 99 8.58 5.25 12.32
C PRO A 99 8.21 5.43 13.80
N LEU A 100 7.99 6.66 14.25
CA LEU A 100 7.64 6.98 15.64
C LEU A 100 6.26 6.43 16.08
N TYR A 101 5.43 6.06 15.13
CA TYR A 101 4.08 5.54 15.36
C TYR A 101 3.95 4.03 15.15
N ARG A 102 5.04 3.37 14.77
CA ARG A 102 5.06 1.90 14.58
C ARG A 102 4.93 1.15 15.90
N GLY A 103 4.52 -0.11 15.83
CA GLY A 103 4.32 -0.95 17.01
C GLY A 103 3.05 -0.65 17.82
N LYS A 104 2.21 0.30 17.35
CA LYS A 104 0.96 0.71 18.03
C LYS A 104 -0.30 0.16 17.35
N GLY A 105 -0.17 -0.80 16.46
CA GLY A 105 -1.30 -1.44 15.78
C GLY A 105 -1.95 -0.60 14.67
N ILE A 106 -1.36 0.53 14.27
CA ILE A 106 -1.94 1.43 13.26
C ILE A 106 -2.05 0.73 11.91
N MET A 107 -1.00 0.05 11.46
CA MET A 107 -1.05 -0.68 10.18
C MET A 107 -2.14 -1.75 10.19
N LYS A 108 -2.30 -2.49 11.29
CA LYS A 108 -3.38 -3.48 11.44
C LYS A 108 -4.77 -2.85 11.27
N ARG A 109 -4.97 -1.67 11.83
CA ARG A 109 -6.26 -0.95 11.73
C ARG A 109 -6.50 -0.42 10.32
N LEU A 110 -5.47 0.11 9.65
CA LEU A 110 -5.55 0.55 8.25
C LEU A 110 -5.85 -0.63 7.32
N GLU A 111 -5.13 -1.74 7.51
CA GLU A 111 -5.34 -2.97 6.74
C GLU A 111 -6.76 -3.53 6.94
N SER A 112 -7.30 -3.46 8.16
CA SER A 112 -8.67 -3.88 8.43
C SER A 112 -9.71 -3.05 7.67
N LEU A 113 -9.50 -1.74 7.50
CA LEU A 113 -10.37 -0.90 6.67
C LEU A 113 -10.31 -1.32 5.21
N GLN A 114 -9.12 -1.62 4.70
CA GLN A 114 -8.94 -2.09 3.32
C GLN A 114 -9.58 -3.47 3.11
N THR A 115 -9.40 -4.37 4.07
CA THR A 115 -10.03 -5.70 4.05
C THR A 115 -11.55 -5.59 4.02
N GLU A 116 -12.12 -4.73 4.84
CA GLU A 116 -13.56 -4.53 4.88
C GLU A 116 -14.09 -3.99 3.55
N PHE A 117 -13.41 -3.02 2.95
CA PHE A 117 -13.75 -2.54 1.60
C PHE A 117 -13.78 -3.69 0.59
N PHE A 118 -12.73 -4.50 0.52
CA PHE A 118 -12.68 -5.63 -0.41
C PHE A 118 -13.77 -6.67 -0.14
N ARG A 119 -14.06 -6.93 1.12
CA ARG A 119 -15.13 -7.87 1.51
C ARG A 119 -16.51 -7.36 1.08
N GLN A 120 -16.79 -6.07 1.23
CA GLN A 120 -18.03 -5.45 0.78
C GLN A 120 -18.19 -5.52 -0.74
N GLU A 121 -17.10 -5.51 -1.48
CA GLU A 121 -17.10 -5.70 -2.94
C GLU A 121 -17.18 -7.19 -3.36
N GLY A 122 -17.36 -8.10 -2.42
CA GLY A 122 -17.55 -9.53 -2.69
C GLY A 122 -16.26 -10.31 -2.96
N LEU A 123 -15.08 -9.74 -2.63
CA LEU A 123 -13.80 -10.38 -2.84
C LEU A 123 -13.47 -11.34 -1.70
N ASN A 124 -12.82 -12.46 -2.02
CA ASN A 124 -12.41 -13.48 -1.06
C ASN A 124 -10.90 -13.49 -0.79
N PHE A 125 -10.13 -12.80 -1.63
CA PHE A 125 -8.67 -12.76 -1.53
C PHE A 125 -8.16 -11.34 -1.70
N MET A 126 -7.10 -11.03 -0.98
CA MET A 126 -6.33 -9.82 -1.16
C MET A 126 -4.85 -10.16 -1.19
N GLU A 127 -4.10 -9.42 -2.01
CA GLU A 127 -2.70 -9.66 -2.29
C GLU A 127 -1.89 -8.38 -2.13
N LEU A 128 -0.60 -8.56 -1.96
CA LEU A 128 0.40 -7.52 -2.04
C LEU A 128 1.73 -8.14 -2.48
N ASN A 129 2.68 -7.32 -2.85
CA ASN A 129 4.05 -7.76 -3.04
C ASN A 129 5.03 -6.81 -2.34
N PHE A 130 6.23 -7.30 -2.10
CA PHE A 130 7.33 -6.52 -1.56
C PHE A 130 8.66 -7.07 -2.08
N VAL A 131 9.66 -6.21 -2.14
CA VAL A 131 11.03 -6.64 -2.50
C VAL A 131 11.56 -7.58 -1.42
N SER A 132 12.15 -8.71 -1.81
CA SER A 132 12.60 -9.77 -0.89
C SER A 132 13.51 -9.27 0.24
N GLN A 133 14.32 -8.25 -0.03
CA GLN A 133 15.24 -7.64 0.95
C GLN A 133 14.53 -6.68 1.92
N ASN A 134 13.27 -6.35 1.68
CA ASN A 134 12.48 -5.54 2.60
C ASN A 134 11.95 -6.40 3.76
N LEU A 135 12.84 -6.71 4.71
CA LEU A 135 12.54 -7.60 5.82
C LEU A 135 11.48 -7.05 6.78
N LEU A 136 11.42 -5.74 6.93
CA LEU A 136 10.39 -5.09 7.76
C LEU A 136 8.99 -5.33 7.15
N ALA A 137 8.84 -5.14 5.85
CA ALA A 137 7.58 -5.40 5.16
C ALA A 137 7.19 -6.88 5.30
N LYS A 138 8.12 -7.79 5.02
CA LYS A 138 7.88 -9.23 5.15
C LYS A 138 7.35 -9.59 6.53
N LYS A 139 8.05 -9.18 7.59
CA LYS A 139 7.66 -9.44 8.98
C LYS A 139 6.29 -8.84 9.31
N SER A 140 6.04 -7.61 8.87
CA SER A 140 4.78 -6.91 9.15
C SER A 140 3.60 -7.61 8.49
N TRP A 141 3.72 -7.97 7.22
CA TRP A 141 2.63 -8.63 6.48
C TRP A 141 2.39 -10.06 6.94
N GLU A 142 3.44 -10.83 7.22
CA GLU A 142 3.31 -12.16 7.83
C GLU A 142 2.59 -12.10 9.18
N GLY A 143 2.90 -11.08 9.99
CA GLY A 143 2.23 -10.82 11.27
C GLY A 143 0.73 -10.50 11.15
N LEU A 144 0.28 -10.01 9.98
CA LEU A 144 -1.11 -9.77 9.65
C LEU A 144 -1.80 -10.97 8.95
N GLY A 145 -1.10 -12.08 8.80
CA GLY A 145 -1.66 -13.32 8.26
C GLY A 145 -1.42 -13.55 6.77
N TYR A 146 -0.66 -12.67 6.12
CA TYR A 146 -0.28 -12.89 4.72
C TYR A 146 0.74 -14.02 4.62
N LYS A 147 0.59 -14.84 3.58
CA LYS A 147 1.50 -15.96 3.28
C LYS A 147 2.00 -15.82 1.85
N THR A 148 3.30 -15.98 1.67
CA THR A 148 3.89 -16.03 0.33
C THR A 148 3.31 -17.20 -0.44
N PHE A 149 2.77 -16.94 -1.63
CA PHE A 149 2.19 -17.98 -2.48
C PHE A 149 2.78 -17.97 -3.91
N ARG A 150 3.49 -16.90 -4.27
CA ARG A 150 4.08 -16.74 -5.60
C ARG A 150 5.42 -16.03 -5.49
N GLU A 151 6.39 -16.50 -6.27
CA GLU A 151 7.70 -15.88 -6.36
C GLU A 151 7.98 -15.38 -7.76
N GLN A 152 8.70 -14.27 -7.87
CA GLN A 152 9.11 -13.65 -9.12
C GLN A 152 10.62 -13.57 -9.16
N ALA A 153 11.21 -14.01 -10.27
CA ALA A 153 12.64 -13.99 -10.49
C ALA A 153 13.01 -13.03 -11.63
N ARG A 154 14.20 -12.49 -11.55
CA ARG A 154 14.75 -11.55 -12.54
C ARG A 154 16.16 -11.96 -12.93
N LYS A 155 16.49 -11.78 -14.19
CA LYS A 155 17.84 -11.97 -14.73
C LYS A 155 18.25 -10.72 -15.51
N GLU A 156 19.43 -10.22 -15.27
CA GLU A 156 20.08 -9.22 -16.13
C GLU A 156 20.60 -9.90 -17.42
N ILE A 157 20.38 -9.25 -18.57
CA ILE A 157 20.77 -9.79 -19.89
C ILE A 157 21.71 -8.85 -20.64
#